data_02ce1a0002c98b96ee30371ed5fffe5e
#
_entry.id   02ce1a0002c98b96ee30371ed5fffe5e
#
_cell.length_a   1.000
_cell.length_b   1.000
_cell.length_c   1.000
_cell.angle_alpha   90.00
_cell.angle_beta   90.00
_cell.angle_gamma   90.00
#
_symmetry.space_group_name_H-M   'P 1'
#
loop_
_entity.id
_entity.type
_entity.pdbx_description
1 polymer ?
#
loop_
_entity_poly.entity_id
_entity_poly.type
_entity_poly.pdbx_seq_one_letter_code
_entity_poly.pdbx_strand_id
1 'polypeptide(L)'
;MARRLSTENLTKYLEGGMYYDFLQYVKADKELAFEIRIKEEVMIYCQKNLILRISHRKNTSDNITMLNSRYYTNRKDGLDLTVQLTEPSDLQDMHKVKQYFEEAKALCKTYKSHDEFIVQQQYKAEHSSFDGEFLAIDLEWAPDQAKIPVEYRLEKTKIDLLVVSNKPNEEGKHEIYLAEVKCGLGAVEGKSGIEDHLRMSQAVINNVYVRQNLLQDVTSIIKQKTQLQLFEGTPIKYNFSERPKIMFILASSSDYEKLSFKRIINNLGGIAHDIKVEYIASSKGVQPAKVHYGGDSEYRRACRHHQAWFRENILKLEMGRNHSTRQGTNETKEEFEHRRTTETDIAILTPADATRLMNFVPEYHNEISKALCEYKGGIPTDFGLMANMLRSEHVPWNIFVPMMTDQTSALHCFSEILPHREIKTIRKWKIEYAPNTIKDRTAFDVYVEYETSKGEIGVIGIEVKYTEEGYSVGNKEFAMMQDPASAYSVTTRNSGCFINDDPMQFNNPDFIQLWRNHILGLAMLQQGKTVLFDSLTLYPSGNIHFHSSESHIGVIEAYEEKLTDKGKETFHAITYEDFFNILKKHYKSDRNKSWLNYLETRYINVVC
;
A
#
# COMPACT_ATOMS: atom_id res chain seq x y z
N MET A 1 -37.31 6.44 -17.76
CA MET A 1 -38.11 6.97 -16.60
C MET A 1 -37.12 7.35 -15.50
N ALA A 2 -37.33 8.47 -14.79
CA ALA A 2 -36.48 8.81 -13.66
C ALA A 2 -36.49 7.66 -12.62
N ARG A 3 -35.47 7.58 -11.76
CA ARG A 3 -35.45 6.66 -10.62
C ARG A 3 -36.50 7.07 -9.62
N ARG A 4 -37.70 6.56 -9.78
CA ARG A 4 -38.86 6.87 -8.93
C ARG A 4 -39.88 5.74 -8.96
N LEU A 5 -40.61 5.62 -7.89
CA LEU A 5 -41.84 4.84 -7.82
C LEU A 5 -43.04 5.72 -8.28
N SER A 6 -44.04 5.12 -8.89
CA SER A 6 -45.33 5.75 -9.08
C SER A 6 -45.97 6.06 -7.72
N THR A 7 -46.96 6.96 -7.68
CA THR A 7 -47.67 7.26 -6.44
C THR A 7 -48.29 5.99 -5.84
N GLU A 8 -48.87 5.13 -6.66
CA GLU A 8 -49.44 3.85 -6.25
C GLU A 8 -48.41 2.95 -5.55
N ASN A 9 -47.22 2.77 -6.16
CA ASN A 9 -46.17 1.91 -5.60
C ASN A 9 -45.48 2.55 -4.39
N LEU A 10 -45.37 3.88 -4.35
CA LEU A 10 -44.80 4.59 -3.20
C LEU A 10 -45.70 4.42 -1.95
N THR A 11 -47.04 4.50 -2.11
CA THR A 11 -48.00 4.33 -1.00
C THR A 11 -47.93 2.96 -0.34
N LYS A 12 -47.47 1.92 -1.04
CA LYS A 12 -47.25 0.60 -0.44
C LYS A 12 -46.23 0.61 0.73
N TYR A 13 -45.34 1.59 0.76
CA TYR A 13 -44.29 1.75 1.79
C TYR A 13 -44.62 2.79 2.85
N LEU A 14 -45.67 3.57 2.66
CA LEU A 14 -46.14 4.58 3.63
C LEU A 14 -46.99 3.92 4.71
N GLU A 15 -47.28 4.68 5.78
CA GLU A 15 -48.12 4.21 6.89
C GLU A 15 -49.45 3.64 6.39
N GLY A 16 -49.77 2.42 6.82
CA GLY A 16 -50.94 1.66 6.35
C GLY A 16 -50.71 0.91 5.02
N GLY A 17 -49.59 1.09 4.35
CA GLY A 17 -49.23 0.34 3.13
C GLY A 17 -48.70 -1.05 3.44
N MET A 18 -48.84 -1.97 2.46
CA MET A 18 -48.52 -3.39 2.64
C MET A 18 -47.04 -3.69 2.95
N TYR A 19 -46.10 -2.77 2.63
CA TYR A 19 -44.68 -2.89 2.89
C TYR A 19 -44.17 -1.91 3.94
N TYR A 20 -45.05 -1.32 4.74
CA TYR A 20 -44.65 -0.36 5.75
C TYR A 20 -43.71 -0.95 6.80
N ASP A 21 -44.09 -2.06 7.42
CA ASP A 21 -43.29 -2.74 8.46
C ASP A 21 -41.96 -3.25 7.91
N PHE A 22 -41.97 -3.78 6.67
CA PHE A 22 -40.76 -4.15 5.95
C PHE A 22 -39.80 -2.95 5.81
N LEU A 23 -40.32 -1.78 5.38
CA LEU A 23 -39.50 -0.58 5.25
C LEU A 23 -38.95 -0.13 6.62
N GLN A 24 -39.75 -0.16 7.68
CA GLN A 24 -39.30 0.21 9.02
C GLN A 24 -38.19 -0.69 9.51
N TYR A 25 -38.24 -1.98 9.21
CA TYR A 25 -37.17 -2.91 9.53
C TYR A 25 -35.88 -2.57 8.76
N VAL A 26 -35.95 -2.38 7.44
CA VAL A 26 -34.78 -2.04 6.61
C VAL A 26 -34.18 -0.70 7.04
N LYS A 27 -35.00 0.30 7.38
CA LYS A 27 -34.58 1.61 7.85
C LYS A 27 -33.84 1.55 9.20
N ALA A 28 -34.27 0.68 10.10
CA ALA A 28 -33.67 0.53 11.43
C ALA A 28 -32.31 -0.18 11.40
N ASP A 29 -32.01 -0.93 10.35
CA ASP A 29 -30.78 -1.69 10.21
C ASP A 29 -29.74 -0.93 9.36
N LYS A 30 -28.71 -0.37 10.01
CA LYS A 30 -27.63 0.39 9.34
C LYS A 30 -26.77 -0.45 8.38
N GLU A 31 -26.86 -1.77 8.44
CA GLU A 31 -26.20 -2.68 7.49
C GLU A 31 -26.97 -2.82 6.18
N LEU A 32 -28.19 -2.31 6.10
CA LEU A 32 -29.05 -2.35 4.92
C LEU A 32 -29.15 -0.99 4.24
N ALA A 33 -29.22 -0.98 2.92
CA ALA A 33 -29.48 0.22 2.14
C ALA A 33 -30.69 -0.01 1.22
N PHE A 34 -31.70 0.87 1.37
CA PHE A 34 -32.89 0.88 0.53
C PHE A 34 -32.68 1.82 -0.67
N GLU A 35 -32.70 1.27 -1.87
CA GLU A 35 -32.43 2.03 -3.09
C GLU A 35 -33.57 1.93 -4.10
N ILE A 36 -34.01 3.11 -4.61
CA ILE A 36 -35.02 3.21 -5.65
C ILE A 36 -34.33 3.15 -7.02
N ARG A 37 -34.79 2.30 -7.90
CA ARG A 37 -34.18 2.05 -9.20
C ARG A 37 -35.11 2.44 -10.36
N ILE A 38 -34.56 2.44 -11.57
CA ILE A 38 -35.36 2.58 -12.80
C ILE A 38 -36.40 1.46 -12.89
N LYS A 39 -37.46 1.68 -13.68
CA LYS A 39 -38.57 0.70 -13.90
C LYS A 39 -39.35 0.34 -12.62
N GLU A 40 -39.43 1.28 -11.68
CA GLU A 40 -40.17 1.10 -10.43
C GLU A 40 -39.66 -0.11 -9.63
N GLU A 41 -38.37 -0.26 -9.51
CA GLU A 41 -37.75 -1.30 -8.69
C GLU A 41 -37.24 -0.70 -7.36
N VAL A 42 -37.35 -1.51 -6.31
CA VAL A 42 -36.69 -1.30 -5.02
C VAL A 42 -35.63 -2.38 -4.86
N MET A 43 -34.45 -1.97 -4.47
CA MET A 43 -33.34 -2.89 -4.22
C MET A 43 -32.78 -2.67 -2.82
N ILE A 44 -32.58 -3.77 -2.09
CA ILE A 44 -31.97 -3.76 -0.77
C ILE A 44 -30.56 -4.32 -0.90
N TYR A 45 -29.59 -3.55 -0.41
CA TYR A 45 -28.16 -3.89 -0.43
C TYR A 45 -27.63 -4.13 0.98
N CYS A 46 -26.68 -5.04 1.09
CA CYS A 46 -25.79 -5.20 2.22
C CYS A 46 -24.35 -5.28 1.70
N GLN A 47 -23.47 -4.35 2.13
CA GLN A 47 -22.08 -4.29 1.67
C GLN A 47 -21.97 -4.40 0.14
N LYS A 48 -22.65 -3.51 -0.60
CA LYS A 48 -22.69 -3.49 -2.09
C LYS A 48 -23.36 -4.72 -2.73
N ASN A 49 -23.69 -5.76 -1.97
CA ASN A 49 -24.37 -6.93 -2.52
C ASN A 49 -25.89 -6.72 -2.55
N LEU A 50 -26.47 -6.94 -3.72
CA LEU A 50 -27.94 -6.93 -3.87
C LEU A 50 -28.51 -8.18 -3.21
N ILE A 51 -29.20 -8.01 -2.09
CA ILE A 51 -29.77 -9.13 -1.33
C ILE A 51 -31.25 -9.32 -1.57
N LEU A 52 -32.00 -8.26 -1.92
CA LEU A 52 -33.41 -8.36 -2.26
C LEU A 52 -33.77 -7.35 -3.35
N ARG A 53 -34.60 -7.76 -4.32
CA ARG A 53 -35.20 -6.87 -5.32
C ARG A 53 -36.70 -7.04 -5.31
N ILE A 54 -37.42 -5.92 -5.31
CA ILE A 54 -38.87 -5.84 -5.48
C ILE A 54 -39.13 -5.10 -6.79
N SER A 55 -39.72 -5.77 -7.76
CA SER A 55 -40.06 -5.18 -9.07
C SER A 55 -41.57 -4.98 -9.13
N HIS A 56 -42.00 -3.70 -9.10
CA HIS A 56 -43.42 -3.36 -9.18
C HIS A 56 -43.88 -3.42 -10.62
N ARG A 57 -44.98 -4.13 -10.85
CA ARG A 57 -45.58 -4.31 -12.18
C ARG A 57 -46.98 -3.73 -12.20
N LYS A 58 -47.37 -3.10 -13.31
CA LYS A 58 -48.75 -2.64 -13.51
C LYS A 58 -49.67 -3.84 -13.69
N ASN A 59 -50.78 -3.86 -12.98
CA ASN A 59 -51.87 -4.82 -13.07
C ASN A 59 -51.50 -6.28 -12.74
N THR A 60 -50.37 -6.54 -12.07
CA THR A 60 -49.94 -7.87 -11.63
C THR A 60 -49.30 -7.77 -10.24
N SER A 61 -49.12 -8.90 -9.57
CA SER A 61 -48.38 -8.97 -8.30
C SER A 61 -46.95 -8.50 -8.47
N ASP A 62 -46.42 -7.85 -7.45
CA ASP A 62 -45.02 -7.48 -7.39
C ASP A 62 -44.14 -8.74 -7.44
N ASN A 63 -43.01 -8.65 -8.13
CA ASN A 63 -42.08 -9.77 -8.24
C ASN A 63 -40.92 -9.59 -7.25
N ILE A 64 -40.69 -10.58 -6.41
CA ILE A 64 -39.63 -10.59 -5.40
C ILE A 64 -38.48 -11.47 -5.92
N THR A 65 -37.28 -10.97 -5.84
CA THR A 65 -36.06 -11.73 -6.20
C THR A 65 -35.05 -11.62 -5.06
N MET A 66 -34.68 -12.75 -4.51
CA MET A 66 -33.72 -12.89 -3.41
C MET A 66 -32.26 -12.82 -3.88
N LEU A 67 -31.35 -12.92 -2.94
CA LEU A 67 -29.93 -13.11 -3.20
C LEU A 67 -29.71 -14.26 -4.20
N ASN A 68 -28.86 -14.04 -5.21
CA ASN A 68 -28.62 -15.03 -6.25
C ASN A 68 -27.97 -16.30 -5.67
N SER A 69 -28.55 -17.46 -5.99
CA SER A 69 -28.12 -18.78 -5.49
C SER A 69 -26.63 -19.09 -5.72
N ARG A 70 -25.99 -18.49 -6.73
CA ARG A 70 -24.53 -18.62 -6.96
C ARG A 70 -23.66 -18.20 -5.77
N TYR A 71 -24.19 -17.43 -4.83
CA TYR A 71 -23.46 -16.95 -3.65
C TYR A 71 -23.45 -17.97 -2.51
N TYR A 72 -24.34 -18.95 -2.49
CA TYR A 72 -24.48 -19.87 -1.37
C TYR A 72 -24.71 -21.34 -1.74
N THR A 73 -25.13 -21.69 -2.96
CA THR A 73 -25.32 -23.10 -3.36
C THR A 73 -24.01 -23.87 -3.48
N ASN A 74 -24.02 -25.15 -3.12
CA ASN A 74 -22.89 -26.10 -3.20
C ASN A 74 -21.72 -25.80 -2.25
N ARG A 75 -21.97 -25.15 -1.11
CA ARG A 75 -20.95 -24.88 -0.10
C ARG A 75 -20.92 -25.93 1.00
N LYS A 76 -19.71 -26.18 1.57
CA LYS A 76 -19.49 -27.21 2.59
C LYS A 76 -19.62 -26.72 4.03
N ASP A 77 -19.82 -25.42 4.24
CA ASP A 77 -19.76 -24.74 5.53
C ASP A 77 -21.13 -24.59 6.23
N GLY A 78 -22.21 -25.09 5.61
CA GLY A 78 -23.54 -25.08 6.21
C GLY A 78 -24.26 -23.72 6.24
N LEU A 79 -23.65 -22.66 5.69
CA LEU A 79 -24.32 -21.37 5.53
C LEU A 79 -25.19 -21.41 4.27
N ASP A 80 -26.50 -21.29 4.45
CA ASP A 80 -27.49 -21.32 3.36
C ASP A 80 -28.68 -20.41 3.72
N LEU A 81 -29.49 -20.06 2.71
CA LEU A 81 -30.78 -19.42 2.93
C LEU A 81 -31.83 -20.50 3.20
N THR A 82 -32.33 -20.52 4.43
CA THR A 82 -33.40 -21.46 4.85
C THR A 82 -34.78 -20.86 4.63
N VAL A 83 -34.90 -19.54 4.54
CA VAL A 83 -36.15 -18.81 4.33
C VAL A 83 -36.24 -18.29 2.90
N GLN A 84 -37.42 -18.43 2.31
CA GLN A 84 -37.72 -17.94 0.96
C GLN A 84 -38.67 -16.72 1.04
N LEU A 85 -38.32 -15.63 0.36
CA LEU A 85 -39.15 -14.44 0.16
C LEU A 85 -39.44 -14.32 -1.34
N THR A 86 -40.51 -14.92 -1.79
CA THR A 86 -40.85 -15.03 -3.22
C THR A 86 -42.16 -14.32 -3.58
N GLU A 87 -43.04 -14.13 -2.60
CA GLU A 87 -44.33 -13.54 -2.78
C GLU A 87 -44.48 -12.24 -1.97
N PRO A 88 -45.31 -11.25 -2.40
CA PRO A 88 -45.57 -10.03 -1.68
C PRO A 88 -46.02 -10.22 -0.23
N SER A 89 -46.76 -11.28 0.07
CA SER A 89 -47.18 -11.66 1.41
C SER A 89 -46.02 -12.05 2.33
N ASP A 90 -44.93 -12.58 1.79
CA ASP A 90 -43.74 -12.90 2.59
C ASP A 90 -43.08 -11.66 3.20
N LEU A 91 -43.16 -10.49 2.53
CA LEU A 91 -42.66 -9.22 3.05
C LEU A 91 -43.53 -8.61 4.16
N GLN A 92 -44.73 -9.15 4.40
CA GLN A 92 -45.61 -8.79 5.51
C GLN A 92 -45.37 -9.70 6.73
N ASP A 93 -44.76 -10.87 6.53
CA ASP A 93 -44.35 -11.76 7.62
C ASP A 93 -42.99 -11.32 8.15
N MET A 94 -42.99 -10.49 9.17
CA MET A 94 -41.79 -9.92 9.76
C MET A 94 -40.87 -10.94 10.43
N HIS A 95 -41.36 -12.14 10.77
CA HIS A 95 -40.51 -13.23 11.24
C HIS A 95 -39.66 -13.77 10.08
N LYS A 96 -40.29 -14.06 8.95
CA LYS A 96 -39.59 -14.49 7.73
C LYS A 96 -38.60 -13.43 7.24
N VAL A 97 -39.01 -12.16 7.22
CA VAL A 97 -38.18 -11.03 6.80
C VAL A 97 -36.91 -10.95 7.64
N LYS A 98 -37.03 -10.95 8.97
CA LYS A 98 -35.88 -10.87 9.89
C LYS A 98 -34.92 -12.05 9.68
N GLN A 99 -35.46 -13.27 9.65
CA GLN A 99 -34.62 -14.45 9.45
C GLN A 99 -33.89 -14.41 8.12
N TYR A 100 -34.59 -14.08 7.02
CA TYR A 100 -33.96 -13.95 5.71
C TYR A 100 -32.80 -12.96 5.68
N PHE A 101 -33.01 -11.74 6.26
CA PHE A 101 -31.97 -10.73 6.24
C PHE A 101 -30.77 -11.08 7.11
N GLU A 102 -30.95 -11.76 8.25
CA GLU A 102 -29.83 -12.24 9.07
C GLU A 102 -29.00 -13.29 8.30
N GLU A 103 -29.67 -14.26 7.65
CA GLU A 103 -29.00 -15.27 6.82
C GLU A 103 -28.27 -14.62 5.62
N ALA A 104 -28.93 -13.69 4.89
CA ALA A 104 -28.35 -13.02 3.74
C ALA A 104 -27.16 -12.12 4.12
N LYS A 105 -27.25 -11.39 5.25
CA LYS A 105 -26.13 -10.60 5.79
C LYS A 105 -24.94 -11.48 6.17
N ALA A 106 -25.17 -12.62 6.82
CA ALA A 106 -24.13 -13.58 7.18
C ALA A 106 -23.40 -14.10 5.93
N LEU A 107 -24.14 -14.46 4.88
CA LEU A 107 -23.58 -14.89 3.60
C LEU A 107 -22.74 -13.78 2.92
N CYS A 108 -23.25 -12.55 2.90
CA CYS A 108 -22.50 -11.42 2.33
C CYS A 108 -21.20 -11.15 3.09
N LYS A 109 -21.23 -11.14 4.42
CA LYS A 109 -20.05 -10.94 5.27
C LYS A 109 -19.00 -12.04 5.09
N THR A 110 -19.42 -13.27 4.94
CA THR A 110 -18.51 -14.42 4.84
C THR A 110 -17.87 -14.53 3.46
N TYR A 111 -18.62 -14.28 2.39
CA TYR A 111 -18.18 -14.67 1.04
C TYR A 111 -17.95 -13.50 0.07
N LYS A 112 -18.46 -12.32 0.39
CA LYS A 112 -18.44 -11.16 -0.52
C LYS A 112 -18.08 -9.87 0.18
N SER A 113 -17.54 -9.96 1.38
CA SER A 113 -17.08 -8.79 2.11
C SER A 113 -15.77 -8.28 1.51
N HIS A 114 -15.73 -7.00 1.18
CA HIS A 114 -14.54 -6.24 0.82
C HIS A 114 -14.53 -4.96 1.64
N ASP A 115 -13.36 -4.51 2.06
CA ASP A 115 -13.23 -3.31 2.89
C ASP A 115 -13.89 -2.10 2.25
N GLU A 116 -13.74 -1.93 0.94
CA GLU A 116 -14.37 -0.87 0.15
C GLU A 116 -15.92 -0.92 0.24
N PHE A 117 -16.52 -2.12 0.26
CA PHE A 117 -17.97 -2.29 0.38
C PHE A 117 -18.48 -1.99 1.79
N ILE A 118 -17.69 -2.31 2.80
CA ILE A 118 -17.99 -1.98 4.19
C ILE A 118 -17.97 -0.46 4.37
N VAL A 119 -16.93 0.20 3.89
CA VAL A 119 -16.78 1.66 3.96
C VAL A 119 -17.88 2.37 3.19
N GLN A 120 -18.23 1.89 2.01
CA GLN A 120 -19.33 2.45 1.20
C GLN A 120 -20.68 2.39 1.95
N GLN A 121 -20.97 1.25 2.60
CA GLN A 121 -22.18 1.08 3.41
C GLN A 121 -22.15 1.97 4.66
N GLN A 122 -21.00 2.04 5.33
CA GLN A 122 -20.80 2.88 6.51
C GLN A 122 -20.99 4.36 6.16
N TYR A 123 -20.34 4.86 5.11
CA TYR A 123 -20.49 6.24 4.66
C TYR A 123 -21.95 6.57 4.35
N LYS A 124 -22.64 5.66 3.66
CA LYS A 124 -24.06 5.80 3.35
C LYS A 124 -24.92 5.94 4.62
N ALA A 125 -24.65 5.14 5.65
CA ALA A 125 -25.40 5.15 6.91
C ALA A 125 -25.09 6.41 7.75
N GLU A 126 -23.83 6.85 7.79
CA GLU A 126 -23.40 8.02 8.56
C GLU A 126 -23.83 9.34 7.92
N HIS A 127 -24.03 9.37 6.59
CA HIS A 127 -24.46 10.55 5.84
C HIS A 127 -25.91 10.41 5.35
N SER A 128 -26.80 10.01 6.25
CA SER A 128 -28.24 9.86 6.01
C SER A 128 -29.09 10.99 6.62
N SER A 129 -28.45 12.08 7.08
CA SER A 129 -29.13 13.22 7.72
C SER A 129 -28.94 14.53 6.95
N PHE A 130 -30.00 15.34 6.90
CA PHE A 130 -29.95 16.71 6.40
C PHE A 130 -29.12 17.66 7.28
N ASP A 131 -28.86 17.30 8.54
CA ASP A 131 -28.13 18.15 9.48
C ASP A 131 -26.61 18.07 9.29
N GLY A 132 -26.09 17.08 8.53
CA GLY A 132 -24.69 16.93 8.19
C GLY A 132 -24.19 17.88 7.10
N GLU A 133 -22.92 17.84 6.76
CA GLU A 133 -22.36 18.58 5.62
C GLU A 133 -22.79 17.96 4.29
N PHE A 134 -22.88 16.65 4.23
CA PHE A 134 -23.24 15.86 3.05
C PHE A 134 -24.42 14.93 3.33
N LEU A 135 -25.15 14.62 2.27
CA LEU A 135 -26.20 13.60 2.26
C LEU A 135 -25.88 12.57 1.16
N ALA A 136 -25.70 11.30 1.53
CA ALA A 136 -25.49 10.19 0.59
C ALA A 136 -26.85 9.66 0.12
N ILE A 137 -27.24 9.99 -1.10
CA ILE A 137 -28.60 9.78 -1.60
C ILE A 137 -28.82 8.46 -2.33
N ASP A 138 -27.80 7.91 -2.99
CA ASP A 138 -27.91 6.67 -3.76
C ASP A 138 -26.60 5.85 -3.71
N LEU A 139 -26.72 4.55 -3.79
CA LEU A 139 -25.66 3.56 -3.81
C LEU A 139 -25.63 2.91 -5.19
N GLU A 140 -24.44 2.76 -5.80
CA GLU A 140 -24.31 2.05 -7.09
C GLU A 140 -25.13 2.68 -8.23
N TRP A 141 -25.06 4.02 -8.38
CA TRP A 141 -25.77 4.70 -9.46
C TRP A 141 -25.18 4.40 -10.84
N ALA A 142 -26.03 4.18 -11.81
CA ALA A 142 -25.67 4.07 -13.22
C ALA A 142 -26.69 4.80 -14.09
N PRO A 143 -26.29 5.47 -15.19
CA PRO A 143 -27.22 6.17 -16.06
C PRO A 143 -28.23 5.25 -16.74
N ASP A 144 -29.46 5.73 -16.94
CA ASP A 144 -30.45 5.02 -17.75
C ASP A 144 -30.10 5.14 -19.25
N GLN A 145 -29.40 4.14 -19.75
CA GLN A 145 -28.92 4.12 -21.15
C GLN A 145 -30.07 4.24 -22.19
N ALA A 146 -31.30 3.87 -21.81
CA ALA A 146 -32.44 3.99 -22.72
C ALA A 146 -32.85 5.43 -23.01
N LYS A 147 -32.45 6.38 -22.17
CA LYS A 147 -32.72 7.83 -22.33
C LYS A 147 -31.59 8.59 -23.00
N ILE A 148 -30.48 7.93 -23.28
CA ILE A 148 -29.31 8.54 -23.88
C ILE A 148 -29.26 8.14 -25.34
N PRO A 149 -29.14 9.10 -26.28
CA PRO A 149 -28.95 8.77 -27.69
C PRO A 149 -27.79 7.77 -27.86
N VAL A 150 -27.89 6.84 -28.78
CA VAL A 150 -27.00 5.68 -28.92
C VAL A 150 -25.54 6.11 -28.99
N GLU A 151 -25.24 7.17 -29.73
CA GLU A 151 -23.92 7.73 -29.93
C GLU A 151 -23.30 8.39 -28.69
N TYR A 152 -24.10 8.68 -27.65
CA TYR A 152 -23.68 9.30 -26.40
C TYR A 152 -23.74 8.34 -25.21
N ARG A 153 -24.04 7.07 -25.41
CA ARG A 153 -24.12 6.07 -24.35
C ARG A 153 -22.75 5.80 -23.76
N LEU A 154 -22.70 5.76 -22.43
CA LEU A 154 -21.49 5.43 -21.68
C LEU A 154 -21.49 3.95 -21.32
N GLU A 155 -20.49 3.19 -21.80
CA GLU A 155 -20.36 1.78 -21.45
C GLU A 155 -19.92 1.62 -19.98
N LYS A 156 -20.54 0.66 -19.29
CA LYS A 156 -20.14 0.17 -17.94
C LYS A 156 -19.93 1.24 -16.86
N THR A 157 -20.55 2.42 -17.02
CA THR A 157 -20.43 3.49 -16.02
C THR A 157 -21.29 3.17 -14.81
N LYS A 158 -20.65 3.10 -13.64
CA LYS A 158 -21.29 2.86 -12.35
C LYS A 158 -20.54 3.67 -11.29
N ILE A 159 -21.25 4.45 -10.51
CA ILE A 159 -20.72 5.33 -9.47
C ILE A 159 -21.06 4.72 -8.11
N ASP A 160 -20.08 4.61 -7.23
CA ASP A 160 -20.24 3.96 -5.93
C ASP A 160 -21.33 4.65 -5.09
N LEU A 161 -21.28 5.99 -4.98
CA LEU A 161 -22.24 6.78 -4.23
C LEU A 161 -22.60 8.07 -4.97
N LEU A 162 -23.88 8.45 -4.92
CA LEU A 162 -24.29 9.82 -5.17
C LEU A 162 -24.41 10.56 -3.84
N VAL A 163 -23.68 11.67 -3.72
CA VAL A 163 -23.64 12.51 -2.54
C VAL A 163 -24.03 13.94 -2.90
N VAL A 164 -24.75 14.63 -2.05
CA VAL A 164 -25.07 16.05 -2.25
C VAL A 164 -24.62 16.89 -1.06
N SER A 165 -24.21 18.13 -1.30
CA SER A 165 -23.91 19.06 -0.22
C SER A 165 -25.21 19.58 0.41
N ASN A 166 -25.32 19.56 1.74
CA ASN A 166 -26.42 20.15 2.47
C ASN A 166 -26.27 21.67 2.62
N LYS A 167 -25.05 22.18 2.48
CA LYS A 167 -24.75 23.61 2.46
C LYS A 167 -24.57 24.10 1.02
N PRO A 168 -25.17 25.25 0.64
CA PRO A 168 -24.96 25.84 -0.66
C PRO A 168 -23.52 26.41 -0.76
N ASN A 169 -22.99 26.46 -1.97
CA ASN A 169 -21.77 27.17 -2.30
C ASN A 169 -21.98 28.71 -2.35
N GLU A 170 -20.93 29.47 -2.69
CA GLU A 170 -20.96 30.93 -2.78
C GLU A 170 -22.03 31.48 -3.76
N GLU A 171 -22.43 30.69 -4.76
CA GLU A 171 -23.47 31.02 -5.72
C GLU A 171 -24.89 30.65 -5.25
N GLY A 172 -25.02 30.14 -4.03
CA GLY A 172 -26.29 29.64 -3.50
C GLY A 172 -26.75 28.30 -4.09
N LYS A 173 -25.82 27.52 -4.68
CA LYS A 173 -26.08 26.23 -5.29
C LYS A 173 -25.59 25.09 -4.40
N HIS A 174 -26.33 23.99 -4.37
CA HIS A 174 -25.93 22.73 -3.76
C HIS A 174 -25.17 21.88 -4.79
N GLU A 175 -24.07 21.29 -4.36
CA GLU A 175 -23.23 20.47 -5.24
C GLU A 175 -23.73 19.02 -5.26
N ILE A 176 -23.59 18.39 -6.43
CA ILE A 176 -23.78 16.95 -6.61
C ILE A 176 -22.39 16.34 -6.80
N TYR A 177 -22.06 15.31 -6.02
CA TYR A 177 -20.80 14.60 -6.10
C TYR A 177 -21.01 13.19 -6.64
N LEU A 178 -20.20 12.84 -7.64
CA LEU A 178 -19.96 11.48 -8.09
C LEU A 178 -18.86 10.93 -7.18
N ALA A 179 -19.22 10.12 -6.20
CA ALA A 179 -18.31 9.70 -5.15
C ALA A 179 -17.83 8.27 -5.36
N GLU A 180 -16.52 8.07 -5.25
CA GLU A 180 -15.82 6.80 -5.33
C GLU A 180 -15.14 6.50 -4.00
N VAL A 181 -15.29 5.27 -3.53
CA VAL A 181 -14.69 4.80 -2.27
C VAL A 181 -13.40 4.06 -2.58
N LYS A 182 -12.33 4.37 -1.84
CA LYS A 182 -11.05 3.69 -1.93
C LYS A 182 -10.52 3.34 -0.55
N CYS A 183 -10.08 2.11 -0.37
CA CYS A 183 -9.57 1.60 0.89
C CYS A 183 -8.10 1.15 0.73
N GLY A 184 -7.21 1.84 1.46
CA GLY A 184 -5.77 1.58 1.41
C GLY A 184 -5.12 1.98 0.07
N LEU A 185 -3.80 2.10 0.10
CA LEU A 185 -3.01 2.57 -1.06
C LEU A 185 -3.12 1.67 -2.29
N GLY A 186 -3.28 0.35 -2.10
CA GLY A 186 -3.40 -0.60 -3.21
C GLY A 186 -4.66 -0.46 -4.06
N ALA A 187 -5.69 0.25 -3.57
CA ALA A 187 -6.92 0.51 -4.31
C ALA A 187 -6.83 1.79 -5.17
N VAL A 188 -5.74 2.54 -5.05
CA VAL A 188 -5.57 3.86 -5.68
C VAL A 188 -4.93 3.75 -7.06
N GLU A 189 -4.17 2.67 -7.31
CA GLU A 189 -3.40 2.44 -8.53
C GLU A 189 -3.95 1.25 -9.35
N GLY A 190 -3.64 1.20 -10.66
CA GLY A 190 -4.00 0.10 -11.56
C GLY A 190 -5.35 0.25 -12.27
N LYS A 191 -5.85 -0.85 -12.86
CA LYS A 191 -7.06 -0.89 -13.72
C LYS A 191 -8.39 -0.51 -13.05
N SER A 192 -8.41 -0.28 -11.76
CA SER A 192 -9.57 0.20 -10.99
C SER A 192 -9.14 1.30 -10.02
N GLY A 193 -8.02 1.96 -10.33
CA GLY A 193 -7.46 3.04 -9.55
C GLY A 193 -8.19 4.38 -9.73
N ILE A 194 -7.68 5.39 -9.06
CA ILE A 194 -8.24 6.76 -9.10
C ILE A 194 -8.36 7.29 -10.53
N GLU A 195 -7.39 7.05 -11.40
CA GLU A 195 -7.38 7.57 -12.77
C GLU A 195 -8.52 7.01 -13.63
N ASP A 196 -8.81 5.70 -13.54
CA ASP A 196 -9.91 5.09 -14.27
C ASP A 196 -11.27 5.60 -13.81
N HIS A 197 -11.48 5.72 -12.49
CA HIS A 197 -12.70 6.28 -11.92
C HIS A 197 -12.84 7.77 -12.22
N LEU A 198 -11.75 8.52 -12.20
CA LEU A 198 -11.72 9.91 -12.63
C LEU A 198 -12.18 10.07 -14.07
N ARG A 199 -11.64 9.25 -14.99
CA ARG A 199 -12.03 9.25 -16.41
C ARG A 199 -13.50 8.90 -16.60
N MET A 200 -14.02 7.90 -15.87
CA MET A 200 -15.44 7.54 -15.90
C MET A 200 -16.32 8.67 -15.37
N SER A 201 -15.98 9.27 -14.26
CA SER A 201 -16.72 10.42 -13.70
C SER A 201 -16.68 11.62 -14.61
N GLN A 202 -15.55 11.92 -15.24
CA GLN A 202 -15.44 12.97 -16.24
C GLN A 202 -16.30 12.71 -17.48
N ALA A 203 -16.40 11.46 -17.93
CA ALA A 203 -17.29 11.10 -19.03
C ALA A 203 -18.76 11.37 -18.67
N VAL A 204 -19.19 11.11 -17.43
CA VAL A 204 -20.52 11.50 -16.92
C VAL A 204 -20.68 13.02 -16.90
N ILE A 205 -19.70 13.74 -16.36
CA ILE A 205 -19.72 15.21 -16.22
C ILE A 205 -19.76 15.92 -17.58
N ASN A 206 -19.05 15.40 -18.56
CA ASN A 206 -18.95 16.03 -19.89
C ASN A 206 -20.12 15.68 -20.82
N ASN A 207 -20.90 14.65 -20.50
CA ASN A 207 -22.05 14.22 -21.30
C ASN A 207 -23.33 14.93 -20.86
N VAL A 208 -23.83 15.83 -21.70
CA VAL A 208 -25.01 16.65 -21.39
C VAL A 208 -26.26 15.81 -21.11
N TYR A 209 -26.49 14.75 -21.86
CA TYR A 209 -27.66 13.87 -21.69
C TYR A 209 -27.61 13.09 -20.37
N VAL A 210 -26.41 12.62 -20.01
CA VAL A 210 -26.19 11.91 -18.75
C VAL A 210 -26.36 12.86 -17.57
N ARG A 211 -25.83 14.10 -17.64
CA ARG A 211 -26.02 15.11 -16.58
C ARG A 211 -27.50 15.48 -16.36
N GLN A 212 -28.26 15.68 -17.43
CA GLN A 212 -29.70 15.95 -17.32
C GLN A 212 -30.45 14.80 -16.65
N ASN A 213 -30.13 13.57 -17.01
CA ASN A 213 -30.69 12.39 -16.36
C ASN A 213 -30.29 12.30 -14.88
N LEU A 214 -29.03 12.56 -14.56
CA LEU A 214 -28.52 12.58 -13.19
C LEU A 214 -29.27 13.59 -12.32
N LEU A 215 -29.44 14.82 -12.79
CA LEU A 215 -30.15 15.87 -12.05
C LEU A 215 -31.61 15.49 -11.77
N GLN A 216 -32.30 14.89 -12.76
CA GLN A 216 -33.65 14.35 -12.58
C GLN A 216 -33.69 13.20 -11.56
N ASP A 217 -32.74 12.29 -11.63
CA ASP A 217 -32.62 11.15 -10.69
C ASP A 217 -32.39 11.66 -9.28
N VAL A 218 -31.40 12.54 -9.06
CA VAL A 218 -31.07 13.15 -7.76
C VAL A 218 -32.31 13.79 -7.14
N THR A 219 -33.00 14.65 -7.89
CA THR A 219 -34.21 15.33 -7.42
C THR A 219 -35.31 14.34 -7.05
N SER A 220 -35.53 13.32 -7.87
CA SER A 220 -36.57 12.32 -7.64
C SER A 220 -36.25 11.41 -6.46
N ILE A 221 -35.01 10.98 -6.31
CA ILE A 221 -34.54 10.13 -5.21
C ILE A 221 -34.69 10.87 -3.88
N ILE A 222 -34.17 12.09 -3.78
CA ILE A 222 -34.30 12.89 -2.54
C ILE A 222 -35.76 13.06 -2.16
N LYS A 223 -36.61 13.48 -3.10
CA LYS A 223 -38.05 13.68 -2.83
C LYS A 223 -38.71 12.42 -2.26
N GLN A 224 -38.49 11.25 -2.92
CA GLN A 224 -39.18 10.03 -2.50
C GLN A 224 -38.59 9.44 -1.22
N LYS A 225 -37.27 9.47 -1.06
CA LYS A 225 -36.62 8.99 0.17
C LYS A 225 -36.98 9.86 1.37
N THR A 226 -37.18 11.16 1.18
CA THR A 226 -37.74 12.05 2.21
C THR A 226 -39.18 11.67 2.58
N GLN A 227 -40.04 11.38 1.60
CA GLN A 227 -41.42 10.93 1.85
C GLN A 227 -41.44 9.58 2.58
N LEU A 228 -40.49 8.68 2.30
CA LEU A 228 -40.30 7.40 2.98
C LEU A 228 -39.56 7.53 4.33
N GLN A 229 -39.21 8.74 4.73
CA GLN A 229 -38.46 9.02 5.96
C GLN A 229 -37.13 8.24 6.07
N LEU A 230 -36.46 8.04 4.96
CA LEU A 230 -35.14 7.38 4.89
C LEU A 230 -33.97 8.32 5.19
N PHE A 231 -34.25 9.60 5.37
CA PHE A 231 -33.31 10.63 5.81
C PHE A 231 -33.78 11.26 7.12
N GLU A 232 -32.81 11.53 7.99
CA GLU A 232 -33.05 12.19 9.28
C GLU A 232 -32.93 13.72 9.15
N GLY A 233 -33.41 14.45 10.15
CA GLY A 233 -33.33 15.92 10.21
C GLY A 233 -34.39 16.66 9.40
N THR A 234 -34.22 17.97 9.25
CA THR A 234 -35.19 18.83 8.56
C THR A 234 -34.89 18.87 7.05
N PRO A 235 -35.88 18.51 6.19
CA PRO A 235 -35.66 18.50 4.75
C PRO A 235 -35.23 19.85 4.18
N ILE A 236 -34.22 19.84 3.34
CA ILE A 236 -33.62 21.00 2.67
C ILE A 236 -34.28 21.19 1.29
N LYS A 237 -34.54 22.43 0.92
CA LYS A 237 -34.93 22.79 -0.45
C LYS A 237 -33.65 22.99 -1.28
N TYR A 238 -33.30 22.00 -2.07
CA TYR A 238 -32.10 22.04 -2.90
C TYR A 238 -32.27 22.90 -4.15
N ASN A 239 -31.18 23.62 -4.49
CA ASN A 239 -30.97 24.29 -5.76
C ASN A 239 -29.61 23.81 -6.30
N PHE A 240 -29.61 22.82 -7.19
CA PHE A 240 -28.41 22.13 -7.61
C PHE A 240 -27.58 22.88 -8.65
N SER A 241 -26.25 22.74 -8.58
CA SER A 241 -25.33 23.05 -9.66
C SER A 241 -25.61 22.14 -10.85
N GLU A 242 -25.54 22.70 -12.07
CA GLU A 242 -25.75 21.92 -13.30
C GLU A 242 -24.63 20.94 -13.60
N ARG A 243 -23.42 21.22 -13.10
CA ARG A 243 -22.24 20.43 -13.32
C ARG A 243 -21.86 19.70 -12.02
N PRO A 244 -21.96 18.36 -11.98
CA PRO A 244 -21.52 17.58 -10.82
C PRO A 244 -20.01 17.68 -10.62
N LYS A 245 -19.56 17.46 -9.39
CA LYS A 245 -18.16 17.37 -9.00
C LYS A 245 -17.78 15.92 -8.70
N ILE A 246 -16.50 15.67 -8.55
CA ILE A 246 -15.97 14.36 -8.16
C ILE A 246 -15.63 14.38 -6.67
N MET A 247 -15.90 13.28 -5.98
CA MET A 247 -15.51 13.08 -4.61
C MET A 247 -14.77 11.75 -4.48
N PHE A 248 -13.64 11.75 -3.82
CA PHE A 248 -13.00 10.52 -3.36
C PHE A 248 -13.19 10.38 -1.86
N ILE A 249 -13.74 9.24 -1.44
CA ILE A 249 -13.92 8.85 -0.05
C ILE A 249 -12.81 7.86 0.26
N LEU A 250 -11.82 8.33 1.01
CA LEU A 250 -10.60 7.59 1.27
C LEU A 250 -10.63 7.04 2.69
N ALA A 251 -10.84 5.73 2.83
CA ALA A 251 -10.72 5.06 4.11
C ALA A 251 -9.26 4.74 4.39
N SER A 252 -8.74 5.30 5.47
CA SER A 252 -7.35 5.22 5.85
C SER A 252 -7.22 4.81 7.31
N SER A 253 -6.25 3.95 7.60
CA SER A 253 -5.92 3.52 8.96
C SER A 253 -4.81 4.38 9.58
N SER A 254 -4.08 5.17 8.78
CA SER A 254 -2.92 5.94 9.25
C SER A 254 -2.83 7.33 8.61
N ASP A 255 -2.16 8.25 9.29
CA ASP A 255 -1.86 9.58 8.74
C ASP A 255 -0.94 9.51 7.52
N TYR A 256 -0.15 8.48 7.44
CA TYR A 256 0.70 8.14 6.31
C TYR A 256 -0.12 7.87 5.03
N GLU A 257 -1.15 7.01 5.10
CA GLU A 257 -2.04 6.76 3.97
C GLU A 257 -2.74 8.04 3.52
N LYS A 258 -3.18 8.90 4.46
CA LYS A 258 -3.81 10.20 4.15
C LYS A 258 -2.87 11.12 3.37
N LEU A 259 -1.59 11.20 3.79
CA LEU A 259 -0.58 11.99 3.08
C LEU A 259 -0.31 11.45 1.68
N SER A 260 -0.29 10.14 1.52
CA SER A 260 -0.08 9.47 0.24
C SER A 260 -1.23 9.73 -0.73
N PHE A 261 -2.48 9.59 -0.27
CA PHE A 261 -3.65 9.94 -1.05
C PHE A 261 -3.64 11.41 -1.48
N LYS A 262 -3.30 12.32 -0.56
CA LYS A 262 -3.21 13.75 -0.85
C LYS A 262 -2.19 14.04 -1.96
N ARG A 263 -1.03 13.36 -1.94
CA ARG A 263 -0.01 13.50 -2.98
C ARG A 263 -0.48 12.98 -4.34
N ILE A 264 -1.11 11.80 -4.37
CA ILE A 264 -1.64 11.21 -5.61
C ILE A 264 -2.69 12.14 -6.22
N ILE A 265 -3.61 12.65 -5.44
CA ILE A 265 -4.64 13.60 -5.91
C ILE A 265 -3.98 14.90 -6.41
N ASN A 266 -2.99 15.45 -5.69
CA ASN A 266 -2.28 16.66 -6.12
C ASN A 266 -1.50 16.46 -7.43
N ASN A 267 -1.01 15.26 -7.71
CA ASN A 267 -0.29 14.93 -8.94
C ASN A 267 -1.21 14.78 -10.17
N LEU A 268 -2.53 14.74 -9.99
CA LEU A 268 -3.50 14.73 -11.10
C LEU A 268 -3.59 16.07 -11.85
N GLY A 269 -2.82 17.08 -11.47
CA GLY A 269 -2.67 18.35 -12.20
C GLY A 269 -3.91 19.24 -12.16
N GLY A 270 -4.17 20.02 -13.21
CA GLY A 270 -5.24 21.03 -13.29
C GLY A 270 -6.68 20.52 -13.05
N ILE A 271 -6.88 19.20 -12.91
CA ILE A 271 -8.16 18.55 -12.59
C ILE A 271 -8.40 18.54 -11.07
N ALA A 272 -7.36 18.72 -10.26
CA ALA A 272 -7.44 18.63 -8.78
C ALA A 272 -8.41 19.67 -8.15
N HIS A 273 -8.67 20.80 -8.82
CA HIS A 273 -9.53 21.85 -8.29
C HIS A 273 -11.02 21.46 -8.20
N ASP A 274 -11.47 20.49 -8.98
CA ASP A 274 -12.86 20.01 -9.01
C ASP A 274 -13.07 18.72 -8.19
N ILE A 275 -12.04 18.29 -7.44
CA ILE A 275 -12.07 17.05 -6.67
C ILE A 275 -12.19 17.36 -5.17
N LYS A 276 -13.25 16.89 -4.55
CA LYS A 276 -13.39 16.86 -3.09
C LYS A 276 -12.80 15.54 -2.57
N VAL A 277 -12.05 15.62 -1.50
CA VAL A 277 -11.51 14.44 -0.82
C VAL A 277 -12.05 14.40 0.60
N GLU A 278 -12.70 13.30 0.94
CA GLU A 278 -13.19 12.99 2.28
C GLU A 278 -12.36 11.85 2.87
N TYR A 279 -11.89 12.03 4.11
CA TYR A 279 -11.17 10.98 4.83
C TYR A 279 -12.09 10.39 5.90
N ILE A 280 -12.25 9.08 5.86
CA ILE A 280 -12.99 8.35 6.89
C ILE A 280 -11.99 7.59 7.75
N ALA A 281 -12.12 7.72 9.07
CA ALA A 281 -11.45 6.81 9.98
C ALA A 281 -12.13 5.44 9.88
N SER A 282 -11.39 4.41 9.51
CA SER A 282 -11.90 3.05 9.55
C SER A 282 -12.21 2.67 11.01
N SER A 283 -13.47 2.42 11.32
CA SER A 283 -13.94 2.08 12.68
C SER A 283 -13.56 0.68 13.18
N LYS A 284 -13.02 -0.13 12.32
CA LYS A 284 -12.26 -1.34 12.64
C LYS A 284 -11.02 -1.19 11.78
N GLY A 285 -9.82 -1.28 12.40
CA GLY A 285 -8.62 -1.29 11.61
C GLY A 285 -8.91 -2.07 10.33
N VAL A 286 -9.22 -1.37 9.25
CA VAL A 286 -9.37 -1.99 7.94
C VAL A 286 -8.05 -2.65 7.77
N GLN A 287 -8.02 -3.97 7.92
CA GLN A 287 -6.88 -4.74 7.44
C GLN A 287 -6.75 -4.27 6.00
N PRO A 288 -5.67 -3.58 5.66
CA PRO A 288 -5.52 -3.06 4.30
C PRO A 288 -5.87 -4.21 3.40
N ALA A 289 -6.70 -3.94 2.38
CA ALA A 289 -7.12 -4.97 1.43
C ALA A 289 -5.90 -5.85 1.22
N LYS A 290 -6.01 -7.15 1.45
CA LYS A 290 -4.91 -8.09 1.24
C LYS A 290 -4.53 -8.03 -0.23
N VAL A 291 -3.90 -6.93 -0.63
CA VAL A 291 -2.99 -6.96 -1.73
C VAL A 291 -2.02 -8.04 -1.33
N HIS A 292 -1.75 -9.01 -2.18
CA HIS A 292 -0.95 -10.23 -1.93
C HIS A 292 0.50 -9.98 -1.44
N TYR A 293 0.76 -8.88 -0.79
CA TYR A 293 1.99 -8.51 -0.09
C TYR A 293 1.87 -8.81 1.42
N GLY A 294 1.13 -9.86 1.78
CA GLY A 294 0.97 -10.31 3.15
C GLY A 294 2.33 -10.53 3.80
N GLY A 295 2.62 -9.72 4.82
CA GLY A 295 3.89 -9.69 5.53
C GLY A 295 4.73 -8.43 5.33
N ASP A 296 4.37 -7.49 4.43
CA ASP A 296 5.05 -6.20 4.37
C ASP A 296 4.69 -5.33 5.57
N SER A 297 5.70 -4.78 6.23
CA SER A 297 5.52 -3.69 7.19
C SER A 297 4.95 -2.43 6.51
N GLU A 298 4.54 -1.47 7.30
CA GLU A 298 4.04 -0.19 6.80
C GLU A 298 5.10 0.51 5.94
N TYR A 299 6.34 0.59 6.43
CA TYR A 299 7.46 1.18 5.69
C TYR A 299 7.75 0.44 4.38
N ARG A 300 7.83 -0.91 4.42
CA ARG A 300 8.08 -1.71 3.22
C ARG A 300 6.98 -1.55 2.17
N ARG A 301 5.73 -1.44 2.60
CA ARG A 301 4.58 -1.18 1.71
C ARG A 301 4.70 0.19 1.06
N ALA A 302 5.08 1.20 1.83
CA ALA A 302 5.35 2.54 1.32
C ALA A 302 6.44 2.54 0.26
N CYS A 303 7.56 1.92 0.57
CA CYS A 303 8.65 1.79 -0.39
C CYS A 303 8.21 1.04 -1.65
N ARG A 304 7.34 0.03 -1.55
CA ARG A 304 6.79 -0.69 -2.70
C ARG A 304 6.02 0.22 -3.64
N HIS A 305 5.13 1.05 -3.11
CA HIS A 305 4.39 2.02 -3.91
C HIS A 305 5.30 3.11 -4.48
N HIS A 306 6.25 3.59 -3.68
CA HIS A 306 7.23 4.54 -4.17
C HIS A 306 8.09 3.99 -5.30
N GLN A 307 8.58 2.76 -5.20
CA GLN A 307 9.36 2.12 -6.26
C GLN A 307 8.50 1.88 -7.52
N ALA A 308 7.21 1.58 -7.37
CA ALA A 308 6.28 1.51 -8.49
C ALA A 308 6.14 2.87 -9.18
N TRP A 309 5.91 3.94 -8.40
CA TRP A 309 5.87 5.31 -8.92
C TRP A 309 7.20 5.70 -9.60
N PHE A 310 8.34 5.38 -8.99
CA PHE A 310 9.67 5.68 -9.53
C PHE A 310 9.90 4.95 -10.87
N ARG A 311 9.55 3.66 -10.93
CA ARG A 311 9.59 2.87 -12.16
C ARG A 311 8.75 3.49 -13.28
N GLU A 312 7.53 3.89 -12.97
CA GLU A 312 6.58 4.40 -13.95
C GLU A 312 6.88 5.86 -14.36
N ASN A 313 7.16 6.72 -13.40
CA ASN A 313 7.25 8.16 -13.62
C ASN A 313 8.67 8.65 -13.91
N ILE A 314 9.69 8.04 -13.34
CA ILE A 314 11.09 8.42 -13.56
C ILE A 314 11.73 7.53 -14.62
N LEU A 315 11.64 6.21 -14.47
CA LEU A 315 12.25 5.27 -15.42
C LEU A 315 11.41 5.05 -16.68
N LYS A 316 10.10 5.37 -16.65
CA LYS A 316 9.15 5.15 -17.75
C LYS A 316 9.09 3.68 -18.21
N LEU A 317 9.04 2.77 -17.26
CA LEU A 317 9.08 1.33 -17.50
C LEU A 317 7.77 0.64 -17.09
N GLU A 318 7.48 -0.47 -17.77
CA GLU A 318 6.35 -1.32 -17.46
C GLU A 318 6.60 -2.17 -16.19
N MET A 319 5.52 -2.67 -15.63
CA MET A 319 5.53 -3.53 -14.45
C MET A 319 6.01 -4.94 -14.81
N GLY A 320 6.93 -5.47 -14.03
CA GLY A 320 7.41 -6.84 -14.13
C GLY A 320 6.50 -7.87 -13.46
N ARG A 321 6.96 -9.11 -13.42
CA ARG A 321 6.27 -10.22 -12.74
C ARG A 321 7.06 -10.68 -11.53
N ASN A 322 6.36 -11.16 -10.52
CA ASN A 322 6.98 -11.77 -9.36
C ASN A 322 7.58 -13.14 -9.77
N HIS A 323 8.89 -13.21 -9.83
CA HIS A 323 9.63 -14.45 -10.12
C HIS A 323 10.15 -15.11 -8.84
N SER A 324 9.26 -15.39 -7.88
CA SER A 324 9.65 -16.22 -6.74
C SER A 324 10.18 -17.59 -7.27
N THR A 325 11.39 -17.94 -6.88
CA THR A 325 12.01 -19.23 -7.23
C THR A 325 11.67 -20.32 -6.22
N ARG A 326 10.93 -19.98 -5.16
CA ARG A 326 10.55 -20.91 -4.09
C ARG A 326 9.05 -21.04 -3.98
N GLN A 327 8.58 -22.28 -4.01
CA GLN A 327 7.20 -22.66 -3.69
C GLN A 327 6.94 -22.40 -2.20
N GLY A 328 5.80 -21.83 -1.87
CA GLY A 328 5.36 -21.63 -0.48
C GLY A 328 5.10 -22.96 0.22
N THR A 329 5.25 -22.99 1.55
CA THR A 329 5.15 -24.22 2.36
C THR A 329 3.80 -24.94 2.22
N ASN A 330 2.73 -24.18 1.97
CA ASN A 330 1.36 -24.71 1.80
C ASN A 330 0.81 -24.50 0.37
N GLU A 331 1.67 -24.18 -0.59
CA GLU A 331 1.30 -23.89 -1.97
C GLU A 331 1.45 -25.14 -2.82
N THR A 332 0.46 -25.47 -3.62
CA THR A 332 0.56 -26.55 -4.61
C THR A 332 1.50 -26.15 -5.75
N LYS A 333 1.95 -27.12 -6.52
CA LYS A 333 2.80 -26.86 -7.69
C LYS A 333 2.06 -26.05 -8.76
N GLU A 334 0.79 -26.31 -8.96
CA GLU A 334 -0.09 -25.59 -9.89
C GLU A 334 -0.30 -24.14 -9.44
N GLU A 335 -0.54 -23.89 -8.17
CA GLU A 335 -0.66 -22.55 -7.61
C GLU A 335 0.65 -21.77 -7.72
N PHE A 336 1.78 -22.42 -7.45
CA PHE A 336 3.12 -21.81 -7.62
C PHE A 336 3.38 -21.40 -9.07
N GLU A 337 3.12 -22.28 -10.04
CA GLU A 337 3.30 -21.97 -11.47
C GLU A 337 2.31 -20.90 -11.93
N HIS A 338 1.06 -20.94 -11.46
CA HIS A 338 0.07 -19.91 -11.74
C HIS A 338 0.54 -18.55 -11.20
N ARG A 339 0.93 -18.48 -9.92
CA ARG A 339 1.44 -17.26 -9.30
C ARG A 339 2.67 -16.73 -10.06
N ARG A 340 3.62 -17.59 -10.35
CA ARG A 340 4.84 -17.24 -11.07
C ARG A 340 4.60 -16.68 -12.47
N THR A 341 3.54 -17.11 -13.14
CA THR A 341 3.24 -16.72 -14.53
C THR A 341 2.23 -15.59 -14.64
N THR A 342 1.38 -15.37 -13.64
CA THR A 342 0.26 -14.43 -13.70
C THR A 342 0.37 -13.26 -12.73
N GLU A 343 1.01 -13.44 -11.56
CA GLU A 343 1.13 -12.36 -10.60
C GLU A 343 2.17 -11.33 -11.04
N THR A 344 1.73 -10.09 -11.16
CA THR A 344 2.60 -8.93 -11.32
C THR A 344 2.96 -8.35 -9.96
N ASP A 345 4.17 -7.83 -9.82
CA ASP A 345 4.58 -7.05 -8.64
C ASP A 345 4.96 -5.65 -9.08
N ILE A 346 4.31 -4.67 -8.49
CA ILE A 346 4.47 -3.26 -8.85
C ILE A 346 5.89 -2.71 -8.62
N ALA A 347 6.68 -3.33 -7.75
CA ALA A 347 8.06 -2.97 -7.45
C ALA A 347 9.10 -3.90 -8.12
N ILE A 348 8.73 -4.56 -9.20
CA ILE A 348 9.63 -5.45 -9.95
C ILE A 348 9.73 -4.99 -11.40
N LEU A 349 10.95 -5.02 -11.93
CA LEU A 349 11.25 -4.75 -13.33
C LEU A 349 10.98 -5.97 -14.23
N THR A 350 10.71 -5.74 -15.50
CA THR A 350 10.65 -6.83 -16.48
C THR A 350 12.04 -7.47 -16.67
N PRO A 351 12.15 -8.73 -17.12
CA PRO A 351 13.45 -9.34 -17.43
C PRO A 351 14.28 -8.55 -18.46
N ALA A 352 13.62 -7.93 -19.44
CA ALA A 352 14.27 -7.08 -20.43
C ALA A 352 14.87 -5.83 -19.80
N ASP A 353 14.15 -5.18 -18.87
CA ASP A 353 14.61 -3.99 -18.16
C ASP A 353 15.73 -4.32 -17.18
N ALA A 354 15.63 -5.45 -16.48
CA ALA A 354 16.67 -5.97 -15.62
C ALA A 354 18.00 -6.20 -16.41
N THR A 355 17.91 -6.81 -17.58
CA THR A 355 19.07 -7.04 -18.47
C THR A 355 19.70 -5.72 -18.95
N ARG A 356 18.89 -4.66 -19.10
CA ARG A 356 19.36 -3.30 -19.43
C ARG A 356 19.88 -2.51 -18.23
N LEU A 357 20.03 -3.14 -17.08
CA LEU A 357 20.50 -2.52 -15.83
C LEU A 357 19.59 -1.40 -15.29
N MET A 358 18.29 -1.43 -15.59
CA MET A 358 17.37 -0.35 -15.21
C MET A 358 17.11 -0.26 -13.69
N ASN A 359 17.58 -1.25 -12.90
CA ASN A 359 17.60 -1.16 -11.43
C ASN A 359 18.78 -0.32 -10.89
N PHE A 360 19.64 0.17 -11.78
CA PHE A 360 20.83 0.92 -11.40
C PHE A 360 20.81 2.34 -11.97
N VAL A 361 21.59 3.22 -11.32
CA VAL A 361 21.66 4.64 -11.68
C VAL A 361 22.20 4.83 -13.09
N PRO A 362 21.48 5.51 -14.00
CA PRO A 362 21.82 5.57 -15.42
C PRO A 362 23.17 6.23 -15.69
N GLU A 363 23.54 7.26 -14.95
CA GLU A 363 24.77 8.02 -15.12
C GLU A 363 26.02 7.16 -14.95
N TYR A 364 25.92 6.00 -14.26
CA TYR A 364 27.02 5.13 -13.92
C TYR A 364 26.84 3.67 -14.43
N HIS A 365 25.96 3.44 -15.41
CA HIS A 365 25.69 2.11 -15.96
C HIS A 365 26.95 1.39 -16.43
N ASN A 366 27.89 2.08 -17.07
CA ASN A 366 29.13 1.47 -17.57
C ASN A 366 30.01 0.97 -16.43
N GLU A 367 30.19 1.78 -15.41
CA GLU A 367 30.99 1.46 -14.23
C GLU A 367 30.33 0.35 -13.41
N ILE A 368 29.02 0.41 -13.23
CA ILE A 368 28.25 -0.63 -12.53
C ILE A 368 28.28 -1.95 -13.31
N SER A 369 28.09 -1.92 -14.63
CA SER A 369 28.20 -3.11 -15.47
C SER A 369 29.56 -3.77 -15.36
N LYS A 370 30.63 -2.97 -15.38
CA LYS A 370 32.00 -3.47 -15.20
C LYS A 370 32.18 -4.12 -13.82
N ALA A 371 31.76 -3.46 -12.77
CA ALA A 371 31.86 -3.95 -11.39
C ALA A 371 31.03 -5.23 -11.18
N LEU A 372 29.83 -5.32 -11.76
CA LEU A 372 28.99 -6.53 -11.75
C LEU A 372 29.66 -7.70 -12.45
N CYS A 373 30.29 -7.46 -13.63
CA CYS A 373 31.03 -8.48 -14.35
C CYS A 373 32.24 -8.98 -13.56
N GLU A 374 32.98 -8.10 -12.90
CA GLU A 374 34.11 -8.46 -12.04
C GLU A 374 33.67 -9.28 -10.82
N TYR A 375 32.50 -9.00 -10.26
CA TYR A 375 31.97 -9.70 -9.09
C TYR A 375 31.44 -11.10 -9.41
N LYS A 376 30.72 -11.31 -10.51
CA LYS A 376 30.04 -12.58 -10.87
C LYS A 376 30.68 -13.31 -12.05
N GLY A 377 31.75 -12.78 -12.67
CA GLY A 377 32.30 -13.32 -13.91
C GLY A 377 31.42 -13.08 -15.15
N GLY A 378 30.43 -12.21 -15.06
CA GLY A 378 29.48 -11.82 -16.08
C GLY A 378 28.33 -10.99 -15.49
N ILE A 379 27.43 -10.46 -16.32
CA ILE A 379 26.23 -9.77 -15.81
C ILE A 379 25.37 -10.78 -15.04
N PRO A 380 25.02 -10.50 -13.76
CA PRO A 380 24.23 -11.42 -12.96
C PRO A 380 22.85 -11.64 -13.58
N THR A 381 22.39 -12.88 -13.49
CA THR A 381 21.01 -13.26 -13.81
C THR A 381 20.16 -13.37 -12.54
N ASP A 382 20.70 -12.97 -11.40
CA ASP A 382 19.98 -12.96 -10.14
C ASP A 382 18.86 -11.93 -10.19
N PHE A 383 17.64 -12.42 -10.24
CA PHE A 383 16.44 -11.59 -10.34
C PHE A 383 16.25 -10.69 -9.12
N GLY A 384 16.69 -11.11 -7.93
CA GLY A 384 16.63 -10.29 -6.71
C GLY A 384 17.41 -8.99 -6.88
N LEU A 385 18.68 -9.11 -7.26
CA LEU A 385 19.57 -7.96 -7.49
C LEU A 385 19.14 -7.11 -8.71
N MET A 386 18.82 -7.78 -9.81
CA MET A 386 18.65 -7.11 -11.10
C MET A 386 17.28 -6.49 -11.31
N ALA A 387 16.23 -7.02 -10.69
CA ALA A 387 14.86 -6.63 -10.97
C ALA A 387 14.04 -6.22 -9.75
N ASN A 388 14.35 -6.70 -8.55
CA ASN A 388 13.57 -6.38 -7.35
C ASN A 388 14.01 -5.04 -6.75
N MET A 389 13.16 -4.03 -6.89
CA MET A 389 13.44 -2.66 -6.47
C MET A 389 13.33 -2.44 -4.95
N LEU A 390 12.84 -3.45 -4.19
CA LEU A 390 12.67 -3.36 -2.73
C LEU A 390 13.82 -3.97 -1.93
N ARG A 391 14.69 -4.75 -2.56
CA ARG A 391 15.81 -5.37 -1.86
C ARG A 391 16.97 -4.40 -1.65
N SER A 392 17.65 -4.52 -0.52
CA SER A 392 18.86 -3.73 -0.24
C SER A 392 20.02 -4.09 -1.17
N GLU A 393 20.04 -5.30 -1.77
CA GLU A 393 21.14 -5.84 -2.58
C GLU A 393 21.62 -4.92 -3.72
N HIS A 394 20.74 -4.14 -4.33
CA HIS A 394 21.11 -3.22 -5.43
C HIS A 394 21.59 -1.83 -4.93
N VAL A 395 21.28 -1.48 -3.69
CA VAL A 395 21.59 -0.14 -3.14
C VAL A 395 23.10 0.12 -3.05
N PRO A 396 23.94 -0.82 -2.58
CA PRO A 396 25.40 -0.66 -2.58
C PRO A 396 25.98 -0.31 -3.94
N TRP A 397 25.45 -0.88 -5.02
CA TRP A 397 25.89 -0.60 -6.39
C TRP A 397 25.55 0.82 -6.81
N ASN A 398 24.35 1.29 -6.45
CA ASN A 398 23.90 2.63 -6.78
C ASN A 398 24.61 3.74 -5.99
N ILE A 399 25.10 3.43 -4.80
CA ILE A 399 25.81 4.40 -3.94
C ILE A 399 27.33 4.31 -4.15
N PHE A 400 27.91 3.13 -3.98
CA PHE A 400 29.35 3.00 -3.80
C PHE A 400 30.13 2.84 -5.11
N VAL A 401 29.53 2.28 -6.19
CA VAL A 401 30.22 2.25 -7.49
C VAL A 401 30.48 3.65 -8.03
N PRO A 402 29.50 4.59 -8.00
CA PRO A 402 29.80 6.00 -8.28
C PRO A 402 30.90 6.61 -7.39
N MET A 403 30.89 6.32 -6.08
CA MET A 403 31.91 6.80 -5.16
C MET A 403 33.33 6.30 -5.53
N MET A 404 33.46 5.08 -6.01
CA MET A 404 34.74 4.49 -6.44
C MET A 404 35.38 5.25 -7.59
N THR A 405 34.60 6.01 -8.38
CA THR A 405 35.12 6.76 -9.54
C THR A 405 35.86 8.04 -9.16
N ASP A 406 35.64 8.54 -7.93
CA ASP A 406 36.31 9.75 -7.38
C ASP A 406 36.84 9.47 -5.97
N GLN A 407 38.04 8.92 -5.93
CA GLN A 407 38.73 8.54 -4.68
C GLN A 407 38.94 9.71 -3.73
N THR A 408 39.12 10.92 -4.26
CA THR A 408 39.35 12.11 -3.44
C THR A 408 38.08 12.51 -2.69
N SER A 409 36.96 12.59 -3.40
CA SER A 409 35.67 12.88 -2.77
C SER A 409 35.25 11.79 -1.79
N ALA A 410 35.50 10.52 -2.12
CA ALA A 410 35.23 9.38 -1.23
C ALA A 410 36.07 9.46 0.06
N LEU A 411 37.36 9.80 -0.06
CA LEU A 411 38.25 10.01 1.08
C LEU A 411 37.68 11.07 2.03
N HIS A 412 37.27 12.21 1.49
CA HIS A 412 36.71 13.30 2.31
C HIS A 412 35.40 12.87 3.00
N CYS A 413 34.54 12.10 2.33
CA CYS A 413 33.33 11.57 2.94
C CYS A 413 33.63 10.65 4.12
N PHE A 414 34.51 9.67 3.97
CA PHE A 414 34.86 8.77 5.08
C PHE A 414 35.65 9.48 6.20
N SER A 415 36.46 10.48 5.87
CA SER A 415 37.13 11.31 6.88
C SER A 415 36.14 12.16 7.69
N GLU A 416 35.01 12.57 7.09
CA GLU A 416 33.93 13.27 7.82
C GLU A 416 33.13 12.29 8.70
N ILE A 417 32.90 11.05 8.24
CA ILE A 417 32.15 10.02 9.00
C ILE A 417 33.00 9.47 10.16
N LEU A 418 34.31 9.27 9.93
CA LEU A 418 35.23 8.66 10.88
C LEU A 418 36.43 9.60 11.17
N PRO A 419 36.22 10.81 11.73
CA PRO A 419 37.25 11.81 11.86
C PRO A 419 38.40 11.36 12.77
N HIS A 420 38.13 10.47 13.72
CA HIS A 420 39.12 9.92 14.66
C HIS A 420 40.11 8.93 13.99
N ARG A 421 39.82 8.45 12.78
CA ARG A 421 40.69 7.50 12.05
C ARG A 421 41.80 8.16 11.25
N GLU A 422 41.79 9.49 11.06
CA GLU A 422 42.79 10.22 10.31
C GLU A 422 43.14 9.58 8.96
N ILE A 423 42.09 9.22 8.17
CA ILE A 423 42.23 8.50 6.91
C ILE A 423 43.03 9.36 5.91
N LYS A 424 44.14 8.79 5.40
CA LYS A 424 45.01 9.46 4.43
C LYS A 424 44.72 9.07 2.99
N THR A 425 44.40 7.79 2.78
CA THR A 425 44.10 7.28 1.44
C THR A 425 43.21 6.03 1.51
N ILE A 426 42.35 5.86 0.51
CA ILE A 426 41.60 4.63 0.29
C ILE A 426 42.41 3.73 -0.62
N ARG A 427 42.69 2.51 -0.18
CA ARG A 427 43.53 1.56 -0.89
C ARG A 427 42.77 0.59 -1.77
N LYS A 428 41.58 0.17 -1.31
CA LYS A 428 40.83 -0.90 -1.96
C LYS A 428 39.35 -0.83 -1.66
N TRP A 429 38.56 -1.17 -2.66
CA TRP A 429 37.12 -1.34 -2.56
C TRP A 429 36.71 -2.74 -3.02
N LYS A 430 35.69 -3.29 -2.38
CA LYS A 430 34.98 -4.46 -2.88
C LYS A 430 33.50 -4.37 -2.47
N ILE A 431 32.62 -4.74 -3.38
CA ILE A 431 31.19 -4.97 -3.09
C ILE A 431 31.00 -6.46 -2.86
N GLU A 432 30.14 -6.85 -1.92
CA GLU A 432 29.84 -8.24 -1.53
C GLU A 432 31.13 -9.05 -1.19
N TYR A 433 31.89 -8.53 -0.22
CA TYR A 433 33.16 -9.16 0.15
C TYR A 433 33.07 -10.06 1.37
N ALA A 434 33.29 -11.36 1.18
CA ALA A 434 33.35 -12.36 2.23
C ALA A 434 34.84 -12.72 2.56
N PRO A 435 35.44 -12.16 3.64
CA PRO A 435 36.83 -12.46 4.02
C PRO A 435 37.03 -13.85 4.62
N ASN A 436 35.95 -14.62 4.85
CA ASN A 436 35.94 -15.97 5.42
C ASN A 436 36.64 -16.10 6.80
N THR A 437 36.61 -15.03 7.59
CA THR A 437 37.24 -14.98 8.92
C THR A 437 36.46 -15.71 10.00
N ILE A 438 35.14 -15.75 9.86
CA ILE A 438 34.23 -16.43 10.80
C ILE A 438 33.73 -17.79 10.26
N LYS A 439 34.36 -18.32 9.22
CA LYS A 439 34.13 -19.67 8.62
C LYS A 439 32.70 -19.89 8.10
N ASP A 440 32.06 -18.84 7.69
CA ASP A 440 30.78 -18.86 6.99
C ASP A 440 30.85 -18.03 5.70
N ARG A 441 29.69 -17.78 5.06
CA ARG A 441 29.60 -16.98 3.83
C ARG A 441 29.17 -15.52 4.11
N THR A 442 29.27 -15.06 5.36
CA THR A 442 28.97 -13.66 5.69
C THR A 442 29.89 -12.74 4.91
N ALA A 443 29.31 -11.80 4.23
CA ALA A 443 29.98 -10.76 3.46
C ALA A 443 29.60 -9.40 3.97
N PHE A 444 30.49 -8.44 3.84
CA PHE A 444 30.11 -7.02 3.88
C PHE A 444 29.47 -6.65 2.55
N ASP A 445 28.39 -5.89 2.57
CA ASP A 445 27.83 -5.32 1.35
C ASP A 445 28.86 -4.45 0.64
N VAL A 446 29.65 -3.68 1.42
CA VAL A 446 30.80 -2.95 0.90
C VAL A 446 31.98 -3.05 1.86
N TYR A 447 33.14 -3.32 1.31
CA TYR A 447 34.43 -3.37 2.00
C TYR A 447 35.33 -2.23 1.50
N VAL A 448 35.82 -1.41 2.42
CA VAL A 448 36.75 -0.31 2.13
C VAL A 448 38.01 -0.47 2.97
N GLU A 449 39.15 -0.65 2.32
CA GLU A 449 40.46 -0.67 2.97
C GLU A 449 41.12 0.70 2.84
N TYR A 450 41.59 1.24 3.95
CA TYR A 450 42.22 2.54 3.99
C TYR A 450 43.57 2.51 4.74
N GLU A 451 44.36 3.56 4.53
CA GLU A 451 45.60 3.82 5.26
C GLU A 451 45.47 5.12 6.01
N THR A 452 45.86 5.12 7.29
CA THR A 452 45.86 6.30 8.14
C THR A 452 47.11 7.19 7.90
N SER A 453 47.10 8.39 8.46
CA SER A 453 48.28 9.28 8.48
C SER A 453 49.50 8.66 9.15
N LYS A 454 49.30 7.65 10.03
CA LYS A 454 50.37 6.89 10.72
C LYS A 454 50.84 5.65 9.94
N GLY A 455 50.27 5.37 8.76
CA GLY A 455 50.59 4.23 7.96
C GLY A 455 49.92 2.93 8.42
N GLU A 456 48.90 2.98 9.28
CA GLU A 456 48.14 1.85 9.75
C GLU A 456 47.09 1.48 8.70
N ILE A 457 46.84 0.17 8.52
CA ILE A 457 45.81 -0.31 7.61
C ILE A 457 44.51 -0.56 8.37
N GLY A 458 43.47 0.15 7.98
CA GLY A 458 42.13 0.00 8.53
C GLY A 458 41.13 -0.51 7.50
N VAL A 459 40.02 -1.02 8.00
CA VAL A 459 38.90 -1.54 7.19
C VAL A 459 37.59 -0.94 7.69
N ILE A 460 36.78 -0.46 6.76
CA ILE A 460 35.36 -0.14 6.99
C ILE A 460 34.55 -1.26 6.34
N GLY A 461 33.80 -2.01 7.16
CA GLY A 461 32.80 -2.97 6.71
C GLY A 461 31.42 -2.33 6.73
N ILE A 462 30.79 -2.18 5.58
CA ILE A 462 29.50 -1.48 5.45
C ILE A 462 28.38 -2.50 5.22
N GLU A 463 27.32 -2.37 6.00
CA GLU A 463 26.04 -3.07 5.85
C GLU A 463 24.97 -2.07 5.41
N VAL A 464 24.23 -2.38 4.36
CA VAL A 464 23.20 -1.50 3.79
C VAL A 464 21.83 -2.11 3.98
N LYS A 465 20.95 -1.39 4.63
CA LYS A 465 19.55 -1.75 4.86
C LYS A 465 18.64 -0.86 4.05
N TYR A 466 17.53 -1.41 3.59
CA TYR A 466 16.53 -0.64 2.88
C TYR A 466 15.13 -0.91 3.44
N THR A 467 14.44 -1.94 2.94
CA THR A 467 13.08 -2.28 3.39
C THR A 467 13.04 -3.50 4.30
N GLU A 468 14.16 -4.12 4.56
CA GLU A 468 14.29 -5.25 5.44
C GLU A 468 14.13 -4.82 6.90
N GLU A 469 13.46 -5.65 7.71
CA GLU A 469 13.27 -5.44 9.14
C GLU A 469 14.11 -6.41 9.97
N GLY A 470 14.17 -7.66 9.57
CA GLY A 470 14.91 -8.67 10.29
C GLY A 470 15.40 -9.80 9.39
N TYR A 471 16.26 -10.62 9.92
CA TYR A 471 16.81 -11.78 9.24
C TYR A 471 16.62 -13.03 10.09
N SER A 472 15.96 -14.05 9.54
CA SER A 472 15.75 -15.30 10.28
C SER A 472 17.07 -16.00 10.57
N VAL A 473 17.32 -16.36 11.83
CA VAL A 473 18.49 -17.15 12.23
C VAL A 473 18.37 -18.55 11.63
N GLY A 474 19.33 -18.92 10.79
CA GLY A 474 19.36 -20.24 10.18
C GLY A 474 19.88 -21.32 11.13
N ASN A 475 19.58 -22.59 10.87
CA ASN A 475 20.02 -23.71 11.71
C ASN A 475 21.55 -23.78 11.86
N LYS A 476 22.30 -23.39 10.82
CA LYS A 476 23.75 -23.37 10.83
C LYS A 476 24.30 -22.26 11.73
N GLU A 477 23.76 -21.06 11.60
CA GLU A 477 24.11 -19.92 12.45
C GLU A 477 23.79 -20.22 13.91
N PHE A 478 22.62 -20.77 14.18
CA PHE A 478 22.22 -21.18 15.52
C PHE A 478 23.18 -22.20 16.13
N ALA A 479 23.55 -23.24 15.39
CA ALA A 479 24.53 -24.22 15.86
C ALA A 479 25.90 -23.59 16.15
N MET A 480 26.36 -22.64 15.32
CA MET A 480 27.60 -21.90 15.56
C MET A 480 27.53 -20.99 16.79
N MET A 481 26.37 -20.43 17.10
CA MET A 481 26.17 -19.63 18.32
C MET A 481 26.23 -20.50 19.59
N GLN A 482 25.76 -21.74 19.52
CA GLN A 482 25.78 -22.69 20.64
C GLN A 482 27.16 -23.35 20.86
N ASP A 483 28.00 -23.46 19.83
CA ASP A 483 29.32 -24.08 19.93
C ASP A 483 30.35 -23.10 20.52
N PRO A 484 30.89 -23.35 21.74
CA PRO A 484 31.89 -22.49 22.37
C PRO A 484 33.21 -22.39 21.58
N ALA A 485 33.52 -23.37 20.72
CA ALA A 485 34.72 -23.40 19.89
C ALA A 485 34.52 -22.76 18.51
N SER A 486 33.30 -22.38 18.17
CA SER A 486 33.02 -21.75 16.89
C SER A 486 33.72 -20.41 16.75
N ALA A 487 33.94 -19.98 15.49
CA ALA A 487 34.48 -18.65 15.23
C ALA A 487 33.54 -17.53 15.77
N TYR A 488 32.23 -17.75 15.81
CA TYR A 488 31.25 -16.83 16.41
C TYR A 488 31.53 -16.61 17.90
N SER A 489 31.55 -17.69 18.68
CA SER A 489 31.76 -17.64 20.12
C SER A 489 33.15 -17.15 20.50
N VAL A 490 34.18 -17.61 19.79
CA VAL A 490 35.58 -17.20 20.05
C VAL A 490 35.76 -15.71 19.76
N THR A 491 35.24 -15.22 18.63
CA THR A 491 35.37 -13.80 18.28
C THR A 491 34.60 -12.91 19.24
N THR A 492 33.36 -13.27 19.58
CA THR A 492 32.52 -12.50 20.51
C THR A 492 33.21 -12.34 21.86
N ARG A 493 33.67 -13.43 22.49
CA ARG A 493 34.37 -13.41 23.78
C ARG A 493 35.68 -12.63 23.75
N ASN A 494 36.52 -12.92 22.76
CA ASN A 494 37.88 -12.37 22.75
C ASN A 494 37.95 -10.93 22.23
N SER A 495 36.86 -10.38 21.68
CA SER A 495 36.85 -9.01 21.18
C SER A 495 36.84 -7.97 22.31
N GLY A 496 36.19 -8.28 23.42
CA GLY A 496 35.90 -7.32 24.49
C GLY A 496 34.94 -6.21 24.08
N CYS A 497 34.22 -6.40 22.96
CA CYS A 497 33.30 -5.40 22.41
C CYS A 497 31.84 -5.57 22.91
N PHE A 498 31.52 -6.67 23.56
CA PHE A 498 30.16 -6.98 24.01
C PHE A 498 30.08 -7.04 25.54
N ILE A 499 29.04 -6.45 26.13
CA ILE A 499 28.80 -6.45 27.59
C ILE A 499 28.60 -7.88 28.09
N ASN A 500 27.82 -8.67 27.35
CA ASN A 500 27.69 -10.09 27.54
C ASN A 500 28.40 -10.80 26.39
N ASP A 501 29.31 -11.73 26.68
CA ASP A 501 30.12 -12.45 25.70
C ASP A 501 29.46 -13.72 25.15
N ASP A 502 28.20 -14.02 25.57
CA ASP A 502 27.39 -15.12 25.04
C ASP A 502 26.78 -14.74 23.67
N PRO A 503 27.15 -15.43 22.58
CA PRO A 503 26.53 -15.22 21.27
C PRO A 503 25.00 -15.37 21.24
N MET A 504 24.43 -16.17 22.14
CA MET A 504 23.00 -16.44 22.17
C MET A 504 22.14 -15.20 22.47
N GLN A 505 22.72 -14.13 23.03
CA GLN A 505 22.02 -12.84 23.16
C GLN A 505 21.63 -12.21 21.82
N PHE A 506 22.29 -12.62 20.73
CA PHE A 506 22.05 -12.17 19.36
C PHE A 506 21.21 -13.14 18.53
N ASN A 507 20.65 -14.20 19.18
CA ASN A 507 19.69 -15.12 18.57
C ASN A 507 18.31 -14.43 18.42
N ASN A 508 18.29 -13.35 17.64
CA ASN A 508 17.14 -12.52 17.36
C ASN A 508 17.24 -12.04 15.90
N PRO A 509 16.14 -12.11 15.13
CA PRO A 509 16.10 -11.59 13.76
C PRO A 509 16.60 -10.16 13.61
N ASP A 510 16.41 -9.31 14.61
CA ASP A 510 16.79 -7.91 14.60
C ASP A 510 18.31 -7.70 14.67
N PHE A 511 19.01 -8.51 15.45
CA PHE A 511 20.42 -8.31 15.75
C PHE A 511 21.37 -9.16 14.93
N ILE A 512 20.91 -10.30 14.44
CA ILE A 512 21.79 -11.34 13.86
C ILE A 512 22.68 -10.82 12.71
N GLN A 513 22.16 -9.96 11.83
CA GLN A 513 22.95 -9.41 10.73
C GLN A 513 23.95 -8.36 11.22
N LEU A 514 23.54 -7.41 12.06
CA LEU A 514 24.41 -6.38 12.62
C LEU A 514 25.57 -7.02 13.37
N TRP A 515 25.26 -7.98 14.24
CA TRP A 515 26.26 -8.70 15.01
C TRP A 515 27.22 -9.52 14.11
N ARG A 516 26.70 -10.26 13.13
CA ARG A 516 27.55 -11.06 12.21
C ARG A 516 28.51 -10.18 11.42
N ASN A 517 28.06 -9.04 10.92
CA ASN A 517 28.92 -8.09 10.22
C ASN A 517 29.95 -7.46 11.18
N HIS A 518 29.55 -7.15 12.39
CA HIS A 518 30.47 -6.63 13.39
C HIS A 518 31.55 -7.66 13.75
N ILE A 519 31.17 -8.91 14.10
CA ILE A 519 32.17 -9.96 14.42
C ILE A 519 33.02 -10.38 13.23
N LEU A 520 32.53 -10.23 11.98
CA LEU A 520 33.30 -10.49 10.78
C LEU A 520 34.57 -9.63 10.73
N GLY A 521 34.44 -8.34 11.00
CA GLY A 521 35.56 -7.41 11.07
C GLY A 521 36.40 -7.56 12.34
N LEU A 522 35.78 -7.79 13.50
CA LEU A 522 36.50 -8.07 14.73
C LEU A 522 37.37 -9.34 14.61
N ALA A 523 36.92 -10.34 13.86
CA ALA A 523 37.74 -11.51 13.55
C ALA A 523 38.92 -11.18 12.60
N MET A 524 38.78 -10.17 11.72
CA MET A 524 39.91 -9.68 10.92
C MET A 524 40.99 -9.04 11.79
N LEU A 525 40.59 -8.25 12.79
CA LEU A 525 41.51 -7.68 13.79
C LEU A 525 42.24 -8.80 14.57
N GLN A 526 41.51 -9.79 15.10
CA GLN A 526 42.06 -10.88 15.88
C GLN A 526 43.02 -11.76 15.06
N GLN A 527 42.79 -11.87 13.77
CA GLN A 527 43.67 -12.64 12.83
C GLN A 527 44.81 -11.81 12.24
N GLY A 528 44.96 -10.55 12.63
CA GLY A 528 46.01 -9.66 12.13
C GLY A 528 45.87 -9.28 10.64
N LYS A 529 44.67 -9.41 10.07
CA LYS A 529 44.41 -9.03 8.67
C LYS A 529 44.24 -7.53 8.49
N THR A 530 43.91 -6.82 9.56
CA THR A 530 43.85 -5.38 9.67
C THR A 530 44.20 -4.96 11.09
N VAL A 531 44.59 -3.71 11.30
CA VAL A 531 44.87 -3.20 12.65
C VAL A 531 43.78 -2.25 13.19
N LEU A 532 42.94 -1.74 12.29
CA LEU A 532 41.76 -0.94 12.61
C LEU A 532 40.53 -1.49 11.88
N PHE A 533 39.39 -1.43 12.54
CA PHE A 533 38.13 -1.85 11.94
C PHE A 533 36.98 -0.97 12.40
N ASP A 534 36.11 -0.63 11.48
CA ASP A 534 34.86 0.08 11.70
C ASP A 534 33.72 -0.63 10.97
N SER A 535 32.69 -1.02 11.71
CA SER A 535 31.42 -1.50 11.16
C SER A 535 30.50 -0.30 10.95
N LEU A 536 30.04 -0.06 9.73
CA LEU A 536 29.15 1.04 9.40
C LEU A 536 27.82 0.49 8.86
N THR A 537 26.72 0.75 9.56
CA THR A 537 25.37 0.41 9.09
C THR A 537 24.71 1.62 8.46
N LEU A 538 24.23 1.46 7.23
CA LEU A 538 23.58 2.48 6.43
C LEU A 538 22.10 2.12 6.25
N TYR A 539 21.18 2.99 6.64
CA TYR A 539 19.73 2.72 6.62
C TYR A 539 18.89 3.98 6.38
N PRO A 540 17.69 3.90 5.82
CA PRO A 540 16.80 5.05 5.66
C PRO A 540 16.12 5.41 6.99
N SER A 541 16.09 6.69 7.37
CA SER A 541 15.47 7.15 8.62
C SER A 541 13.98 6.85 8.71
N GLY A 542 13.29 6.75 7.57
CA GLY A 542 11.89 6.35 7.50
C GLY A 542 11.61 4.90 7.88
N ASN A 543 12.63 4.03 7.94
CA ASN A 543 12.48 2.67 8.45
C ASN A 543 12.54 2.66 9.98
N ILE A 544 11.37 2.82 10.61
CA ILE A 544 11.22 2.89 12.07
C ILE A 544 11.73 1.64 12.81
N HIS A 545 11.92 0.52 12.13
CA HIS A 545 12.53 -0.66 12.74
C HIS A 545 13.98 -0.39 13.20
N PHE A 546 14.74 0.38 12.41
CA PHE A 546 16.12 0.74 12.73
C PHE A 546 16.25 2.03 13.55
N HIS A 547 15.27 2.92 13.47
CA HIS A 547 15.33 4.25 14.04
C HIS A 547 14.43 4.39 15.27
N SER A 548 14.98 4.94 16.37
CA SER A 548 14.21 5.20 17.59
C SER A 548 13.23 6.37 17.43
N SER A 549 12.11 6.25 18.13
CA SER A 549 11.10 7.30 18.27
C SER A 549 10.71 7.49 19.75
N GLU A 550 9.83 8.43 20.05
CA GLU A 550 9.34 8.63 21.44
C GLU A 550 8.69 7.38 22.05
N SER A 551 8.16 6.48 21.25
CA SER A 551 7.41 5.28 21.69
C SER A 551 8.11 3.96 21.36
N HIS A 552 9.26 3.98 20.68
CA HIS A 552 9.95 2.80 20.19
C HIS A 552 11.47 2.97 20.23
N ILE A 553 12.18 1.98 20.75
CA ILE A 553 13.64 1.90 20.66
C ILE A 553 13.98 1.15 19.37
N GLY A 554 14.69 1.80 18.47
CA GLY A 554 15.15 1.22 17.20
C GLY A 554 16.22 0.16 17.43
N VAL A 555 16.38 -0.71 16.44
CA VAL A 555 17.35 -1.82 16.49
C VAL A 555 18.79 -1.32 16.64
N ILE A 556 19.12 -0.16 16.09
CA ILE A 556 20.48 0.41 16.20
C ILE A 556 20.82 0.73 17.65
N GLU A 557 19.98 1.50 18.33
CA GLU A 557 20.20 1.87 19.74
C GLU A 557 20.13 0.63 20.64
N ALA A 558 19.19 -0.27 20.40
CA ALA A 558 19.08 -1.52 21.15
C ALA A 558 20.30 -2.44 20.96
N TYR A 559 20.98 -2.38 19.81
CA TYR A 559 22.23 -3.08 19.58
C TYR A 559 23.40 -2.39 20.28
N GLU A 560 23.49 -1.05 20.24
CA GLU A 560 24.50 -0.27 20.95
C GLU A 560 24.46 -0.47 22.46
N GLU A 561 23.27 -0.69 23.05
CA GLU A 561 23.12 -1.03 24.47
C GLU A 561 23.80 -2.37 24.85
N LYS A 562 24.09 -3.24 23.88
CA LYS A 562 24.78 -4.52 24.09
C LYS A 562 26.31 -4.38 23.97
N LEU A 563 26.80 -3.21 23.55
CA LEU A 563 28.21 -2.96 23.31
C LEU A 563 28.90 -2.32 24.53
N THR A 564 30.14 -2.73 24.77
CA THR A 564 31.05 -2.00 25.65
C THR A 564 31.49 -0.67 24.98
N ASP A 565 32.18 0.21 25.72
CA ASP A 565 32.77 1.41 25.12
C ASP A 565 33.67 1.07 23.94
N LYS A 566 34.49 0.02 24.06
CA LYS A 566 35.31 -0.51 22.97
C LYS A 566 34.47 -0.97 21.77
N GLY A 567 33.34 -1.61 22.02
CA GLY A 567 32.41 -2.02 20.97
C GLY A 567 31.80 -0.84 20.24
N LYS A 568 31.44 0.21 20.96
CA LYS A 568 30.90 1.47 20.39
C LYS A 568 31.93 2.25 19.57
N GLU A 569 33.24 2.11 19.86
CA GLU A 569 34.30 2.69 19.04
C GLU A 569 34.43 2.02 17.66
N THR A 570 33.90 0.81 17.50
CA THR A 570 34.00 0.01 16.26
C THR A 570 32.68 -0.19 15.56
N PHE A 571 31.56 0.29 16.12
CA PHE A 571 30.24 0.20 15.50
C PHE A 571 29.66 1.59 15.28
N HIS A 572 29.26 1.87 14.05
CA HIS A 572 28.69 3.14 13.63
C HIS A 572 27.43 2.88 12.82
N ALA A 573 26.49 3.80 12.89
CA ALA A 573 25.30 3.79 12.06
C ALA A 573 25.01 5.20 11.54
N ILE A 574 24.54 5.31 10.31
CA ILE A 574 24.21 6.59 9.67
C ILE A 574 22.97 6.42 8.79
N THR A 575 22.11 7.43 8.81
CA THR A 575 20.93 7.42 7.93
C THR A 575 21.30 7.71 6.47
N TYR A 576 20.49 7.28 5.52
CA TYR A 576 20.66 7.66 4.10
C TYR A 576 20.66 9.18 3.95
N GLU A 577 19.80 9.85 4.67
CA GLU A 577 19.65 11.31 4.65
C GLU A 577 20.96 12.02 5.03
N ASP A 578 21.58 11.62 6.13
CA ASP A 578 22.83 12.20 6.59
C ASP A 578 24.00 11.81 5.68
N PHE A 579 24.04 10.55 5.25
CA PHE A 579 25.07 10.08 4.33
C PHE A 579 25.03 10.82 2.99
N PHE A 580 23.83 10.99 2.40
CA PHE A 580 23.69 11.72 1.13
C PHE A 580 23.97 13.21 1.29
N ASN A 581 23.69 13.78 2.46
CA ASN A 581 24.12 15.15 2.77
C ASN A 581 25.65 15.29 2.79
N ILE A 582 26.37 14.30 3.32
CA ILE A 582 27.84 14.25 3.24
C ILE A 582 28.30 14.12 1.78
N LEU A 583 27.70 13.21 1.01
CA LEU A 583 28.02 13.07 -0.43
C LEU A 583 27.84 14.39 -1.18
N LYS A 584 26.77 15.14 -0.93
CA LYS A 584 26.50 16.44 -1.56
C LYS A 584 27.56 17.49 -1.26
N LYS A 585 28.24 17.41 -0.12
CA LYS A 585 29.33 18.34 0.22
C LYS A 585 30.56 18.11 -0.66
N HIS A 586 30.83 16.88 -1.07
CA HIS A 586 32.09 16.48 -1.71
C HIS A 586 31.95 16.17 -3.21
N TYR A 587 30.81 15.67 -3.67
CA TYR A 587 30.55 15.31 -5.07
C TYR A 587 29.81 16.44 -5.81
N LYS A 588 30.55 17.34 -6.51
CA LYS A 588 30.01 18.60 -7.04
C LYS A 588 29.76 18.65 -8.55
N SER A 589 30.28 17.69 -9.33
CA SER A 589 30.09 17.68 -10.79
C SER A 589 28.61 17.54 -11.17
N ASP A 590 28.22 17.96 -12.37
CA ASP A 590 26.84 17.85 -12.82
C ASP A 590 26.38 16.38 -12.93
N ARG A 591 27.28 15.46 -13.33
CA ARG A 591 27.04 14.03 -13.27
C ARG A 591 26.73 13.55 -11.85
N ASN A 592 27.48 14.05 -10.87
CA ASN A 592 27.27 13.70 -9.46
C ASN A 592 25.98 14.31 -8.91
N LYS A 593 25.59 15.51 -9.33
CA LYS A 593 24.31 16.11 -8.94
C LYS A 593 23.14 15.27 -9.45
N SER A 594 23.18 14.79 -10.70
CA SER A 594 22.16 13.89 -11.26
C SER A 594 22.09 12.59 -10.49
N TRP A 595 23.23 11.98 -10.19
CA TRP A 595 23.32 10.77 -9.37
C TRP A 595 22.72 10.97 -7.96
N LEU A 596 23.09 12.05 -7.27
CA LEU A 596 22.57 12.36 -5.93
C LEU A 596 21.07 12.62 -5.94
N ASN A 597 20.58 13.34 -6.96
CA ASN A 597 19.15 13.54 -7.15
C ASN A 597 18.41 12.20 -7.39
N TYR A 598 19.00 11.28 -8.17
CA TYR A 598 18.46 9.94 -8.34
C TYR A 598 18.37 9.18 -7.01
N LEU A 599 19.43 9.21 -6.19
CA LEU A 599 19.44 8.55 -4.88
C LEU A 599 18.37 9.10 -3.95
N GLU A 600 18.25 10.42 -3.86
CA GLU A 600 17.25 11.07 -3.00
C GLU A 600 15.83 10.80 -3.47
N THR A 601 15.59 10.94 -4.79
CA THR A 601 14.29 10.69 -5.37
C THR A 601 13.87 9.24 -5.18
N ARG A 602 14.80 8.30 -5.22
CA ARG A 602 14.52 6.88 -5.15
C ARG A 602 14.45 6.32 -3.74
N TYR A 603 15.28 6.79 -2.81
CA TYR A 603 15.45 6.14 -1.52
C TYR A 603 15.05 6.98 -0.30
N ILE A 604 14.98 8.32 -0.43
CA ILE A 604 14.63 9.22 0.66
C ILE A 604 13.26 9.86 0.46
N ASN A 605 13.05 10.47 -0.71
CA ASN A 605 11.79 11.17 -1.02
C ASN A 605 10.70 10.16 -1.33
N VAL A 606 10.46 9.25 -0.40
CA VAL A 606 9.45 8.21 -0.56
C VAL A 606 8.11 8.88 -0.81
N VAL A 607 7.72 8.91 -2.08
CA VAL A 607 6.39 9.35 -2.52
C VAL A 607 5.46 8.19 -2.22
N CYS A 608 4.71 8.35 -1.18
CA CYS A 608 3.77 7.35 -0.76
C CYS A 608 2.38 7.75 -1.18
#